data_2f88d8f4185c901a6521b4d059131373
#
_entry.id   2f88d8f4185c901a6521b4d059131373
#
_cell.length_a   1.000
_cell.length_b   1.000
_cell.length_c   1.000
_cell.angle_alpha   90.00
_cell.angle_beta   90.00
_cell.angle_gamma   90.00
#
_symmetry.space_group_name_H-M   'P 1'
#
loop_
_entity.id
_entity.type
_entity.pdbx_description
1 polymer ?
#
loop_
_entity_poly.entity_id
_entity_poly.type
_entity_poly.pdbx_seq_one_letter_code
_entity_poly.pdbx_strand_id
1 'polypeptide(L)'
;EGISEDLNFNVMFSQRGVYNLGHTLQDMRDIERRVNANVLNGVDAQVVTAKEIKEQIPIINTSQSARYPIMGSSYQPRGGVARHDGVAWGFARAAAMLGVDIIQDCEVIGIEVEEGRVKGVNTTRGDIMADRIGCVSAGHSSVLAKMAGLRLPVESHPLQAFVSEAMKPVLHTVVMSNAVHGYVSQSDKGDLVVG
;
A
#
# COMPACT_ATOMS: atom_id res chain seq x y z
N GLU A 1 -1.51 -12.75 -6.00
CA GLU A 1 -0.82 -13.99 -5.62
C GLU A 1 0.19 -14.45 -6.69
N GLY A 2 -0.14 -14.41 -7.97
CA GLY A 2 0.76 -14.87 -9.06
C GLY A 2 1.95 -13.97 -9.38
N ILE A 3 2.05 -12.78 -8.80
CA ILE A 3 3.04 -11.77 -9.20
C ILE A 3 4.50 -12.25 -9.07
N SER A 4 4.82 -13.09 -8.10
CA SER A 4 6.17 -13.67 -7.96
C SER A 4 6.52 -14.61 -9.12
N GLU A 5 5.53 -15.35 -9.61
CA GLU A 5 5.65 -16.25 -10.75
C GLU A 5 5.74 -15.44 -12.04
N ASP A 6 4.84 -14.45 -12.24
CA ASP A 6 4.81 -13.57 -13.41
C ASP A 6 6.13 -12.80 -13.59
N LEU A 7 6.72 -12.32 -12.51
CA LEU A 7 7.98 -11.58 -12.51
C LEU A 7 9.22 -12.48 -12.46
N ASN A 8 9.06 -13.80 -12.27
CA ASN A 8 10.14 -14.72 -11.94
C ASN A 8 11.05 -14.14 -10.84
N PHE A 9 10.42 -13.60 -9.79
CA PHE A 9 11.08 -12.95 -8.66
C PHE A 9 10.23 -13.03 -7.40
N ASN A 10 10.79 -13.53 -6.31
CA ASN A 10 10.08 -13.63 -5.05
C ASN A 10 9.86 -12.25 -4.42
N VAL A 11 8.64 -11.74 -4.49
CA VAL A 11 8.25 -10.46 -3.87
C VAL A 11 8.01 -10.56 -2.35
N MET A 12 8.27 -11.73 -1.78
CA MET A 12 8.15 -12.00 -0.33
C MET A 12 6.76 -11.62 0.21
N PHE A 13 5.73 -12.10 -0.48
CA PHE A 13 4.36 -11.97 0.00
C PHE A 13 4.08 -13.00 1.10
N SER A 14 3.69 -12.51 2.27
CA SER A 14 3.28 -13.32 3.41
C SER A 14 1.77 -13.26 3.54
N GLN A 15 1.10 -14.35 3.16
CA GLN A 15 -0.36 -14.49 3.25
C GLN A 15 -0.76 -14.76 4.69
N ARG A 16 -1.40 -13.79 5.34
CA ARG A 16 -1.70 -13.83 6.79
C ARG A 16 -3.15 -13.50 7.13
N GLY A 17 -3.94 -13.14 6.13
CA GLY A 17 -5.24 -12.54 6.32
C GLY A 17 -5.16 -11.05 6.69
N VAL A 18 -6.22 -10.33 6.35
CA VAL A 18 -6.36 -8.90 6.65
C VAL A 18 -7.74 -8.64 7.22
N TYR A 19 -7.79 -8.01 8.39
CA TYR A 19 -9.00 -7.51 9.02
C TYR A 19 -9.09 -6.00 8.84
N ASN A 20 -10.26 -5.50 8.45
CA ASN A 20 -10.57 -4.08 8.45
C ASN A 20 -11.74 -3.82 9.38
N LEU A 21 -11.44 -3.29 10.57
CA LEU A 21 -12.37 -3.14 11.68
C LEU A 21 -13.41 -2.06 11.41
N GLY A 22 -14.67 -2.36 11.74
CA GLY A 22 -15.76 -1.41 11.79
C GLY A 22 -16.15 -1.09 13.24
N HIS A 23 -16.37 0.19 13.52
CA HIS A 23 -16.63 0.72 14.86
C HIS A 23 -18.03 1.36 14.98
N THR A 24 -18.66 1.61 13.84
CA THR A 24 -20.00 2.20 13.76
C THR A 24 -20.91 1.37 12.86
N LEU A 25 -22.23 1.58 12.95
CA LEU A 25 -23.18 0.99 12.02
C LEU A 25 -22.91 1.41 10.56
N GLN A 26 -22.43 2.64 10.36
CA GLN A 26 -22.07 3.11 9.03
C GLN A 26 -20.85 2.35 8.49
N ASP A 27 -19.84 2.13 9.32
CA ASP A 27 -18.67 1.33 8.92
C ASP A 27 -19.10 -0.09 8.52
N MET A 28 -20.02 -0.71 9.29
CA MET A 28 -20.50 -2.06 8.97
C MET A 28 -21.24 -2.12 7.64
N ARG A 29 -22.08 -1.13 7.34
CA ARG A 29 -22.75 -1.02 6.03
C ARG A 29 -21.76 -0.87 4.88
N ASP A 30 -20.70 -0.08 5.08
CA ASP A 30 -19.63 0.09 4.09
C ASP A 30 -18.81 -1.19 3.92
N ILE A 31 -18.52 -1.88 5.01
CA ILE A 31 -17.85 -3.20 5.02
C ILE A 31 -18.68 -4.22 4.22
N GLU A 32 -19.99 -4.34 4.50
CA GLU A 32 -20.87 -5.27 3.78
C GLU A 32 -20.89 -5.00 2.28
N ARG A 33 -21.03 -3.72 1.87
CA ARG A 33 -21.00 -3.34 0.45
C ARG A 33 -19.67 -3.69 -0.20
N ARG A 34 -18.57 -3.42 0.48
CA ARG A 34 -17.21 -3.71 0.01
C ARG A 34 -16.95 -5.21 -0.10
N VAL A 35 -17.37 -5.98 0.89
CA VAL A 35 -17.25 -7.45 0.87
C VAL A 35 -18.04 -8.03 -0.29
N ASN A 36 -19.29 -7.59 -0.50
CA ASN A 36 -20.12 -8.04 -1.62
C ASN A 36 -19.47 -7.70 -2.97
N ALA A 37 -18.95 -6.50 -3.13
CA ALA A 37 -18.23 -6.10 -4.34
C ALA A 37 -16.96 -6.95 -4.57
N ASN A 38 -16.23 -7.24 -3.51
CA ASN A 38 -15.04 -8.10 -3.57
C ASN A 38 -15.39 -9.51 -4.02
N VAL A 39 -16.42 -10.11 -3.41
CA VAL A 39 -16.90 -11.47 -3.78
C VAL A 39 -17.33 -11.53 -5.24
N LEU A 40 -18.05 -10.52 -5.73
CA LEU A 40 -18.44 -10.42 -7.14
C LEU A 40 -17.26 -10.34 -8.10
N ASN A 41 -16.12 -9.79 -7.63
CA ASN A 41 -14.87 -9.72 -8.38
C ASN A 41 -13.94 -10.93 -8.12
N GLY A 42 -14.42 -11.98 -7.48
CA GLY A 42 -13.65 -13.20 -7.22
C GLY A 42 -12.65 -13.09 -6.07
N VAL A 43 -12.74 -12.03 -5.26
CA VAL A 43 -11.91 -11.88 -4.05
C VAL A 43 -12.57 -12.63 -2.90
N ASP A 44 -11.82 -13.51 -2.26
CA ASP A 44 -12.25 -14.21 -1.06
C ASP A 44 -12.33 -13.23 0.11
N ALA A 45 -13.54 -12.83 0.47
CA ALA A 45 -13.81 -11.86 1.52
C ALA A 45 -15.10 -12.21 2.27
N GLN A 46 -15.12 -11.94 3.56
CA GLN A 46 -16.28 -12.20 4.42
C GLN A 46 -16.45 -11.12 5.48
N VAL A 47 -17.67 -10.96 5.98
CA VAL A 47 -17.96 -10.15 7.17
C VAL A 47 -17.85 -11.04 8.40
N VAL A 48 -17.14 -10.56 9.42
CA VAL A 48 -16.95 -11.28 10.68
C VAL A 48 -17.39 -10.43 11.87
N THR A 49 -17.89 -11.09 12.91
CA THR A 49 -18.35 -10.46 14.14
C THR A 49 -17.21 -10.14 15.10
N ALA A 50 -17.44 -9.26 16.08
CA ALA A 50 -16.47 -8.95 17.13
C ALA A 50 -16.07 -10.21 17.95
N LYS A 51 -16.98 -11.18 18.09
CA LYS A 51 -16.69 -12.44 18.77
C LYS A 51 -15.69 -13.28 17.98
N GLU A 52 -15.92 -13.47 16.69
CA GLU A 52 -15.01 -14.21 15.79
C GLU A 52 -13.64 -13.54 15.71
N ILE A 53 -13.59 -12.20 15.69
CA ILE A 53 -12.34 -11.46 15.75
C ILE A 53 -11.58 -11.77 17.03
N LYS A 54 -12.26 -11.78 18.19
CA LYS A 54 -11.64 -12.10 19.48
C LYS A 54 -11.10 -13.51 19.55
N GLU A 55 -11.78 -14.47 18.94
CA GLU A 55 -11.34 -15.86 18.86
C GLU A 55 -10.08 -16.00 18.00
N GLN A 56 -10.00 -15.27 16.89
CA GLN A 56 -8.87 -15.31 15.95
C GLN A 56 -7.68 -14.45 16.43
N ILE A 57 -7.96 -13.36 17.12
CA ILE A 57 -6.94 -12.40 17.59
C ILE A 57 -7.14 -12.15 19.09
N PRO A 58 -6.65 -13.07 19.96
CA PRO A 58 -6.92 -13.01 21.40
C PRO A 58 -6.42 -11.74 22.10
N ILE A 59 -5.43 -11.07 21.55
CA ILE A 59 -4.88 -9.82 22.15
C ILE A 59 -5.76 -8.59 21.91
N ILE A 60 -6.69 -8.66 20.92
CA ILE A 60 -7.52 -7.49 20.56
C ILE A 60 -8.56 -7.20 21.66
N ASN A 61 -8.76 -5.92 21.96
CA ASN A 61 -9.81 -5.51 22.89
C ASN A 61 -11.14 -5.31 22.13
N THR A 62 -12.09 -6.21 22.38
CA THR A 62 -13.47 -6.15 21.81
C THR A 62 -14.51 -5.66 22.80
N SER A 63 -14.07 -5.07 23.93
CA SER A 63 -15.00 -4.55 24.95
C SER A 63 -15.86 -3.42 24.38
N GLN A 64 -17.15 -3.45 24.71
CA GLN A 64 -18.09 -2.39 24.34
C GLN A 64 -17.83 -1.08 25.11
N SER A 65 -17.03 -1.13 26.18
CA SER A 65 -16.58 0.05 26.93
C SER A 65 -15.31 0.69 26.36
N ALA A 66 -14.73 0.12 25.29
CA ALA A 66 -13.59 0.73 24.61
C ALA A 66 -13.98 2.07 23.96
N ARG A 67 -13.04 2.98 23.84
CA ARG A 67 -13.28 4.29 23.18
C ARG A 67 -13.81 4.14 21.74
N TYR A 68 -13.35 3.10 21.04
CA TYR A 68 -13.79 2.70 19.71
C TYR A 68 -14.18 1.22 19.75
N PRO A 69 -15.43 0.90 20.16
CA PRO A 69 -15.89 -0.49 20.27
C PRO A 69 -15.86 -1.14 18.86
N ILE A 70 -15.40 -2.37 18.79
CA ILE A 70 -15.40 -3.13 17.55
C ILE A 70 -16.77 -3.77 17.37
N MET A 71 -17.46 -3.44 16.28
CA MET A 71 -18.75 -4.05 15.91
C MET A 71 -18.58 -5.29 15.04
N GLY A 72 -17.55 -5.29 14.20
CA GLY A 72 -17.23 -6.37 13.27
C GLY A 72 -16.06 -5.96 12.38
N SER A 73 -15.83 -6.73 11.33
CA SER A 73 -14.76 -6.48 10.37
C SER A 73 -15.09 -7.08 9.00
N SER A 74 -14.47 -6.59 7.94
CA SER A 74 -14.20 -7.44 6.79
C SER A 74 -12.98 -8.30 7.06
N TYR A 75 -12.99 -9.51 6.57
CA TYR A 75 -11.84 -10.41 6.61
C TYR A 75 -11.52 -10.92 5.21
N GLN A 76 -10.28 -10.80 4.80
CA GLN A 76 -9.75 -11.35 3.56
C GLN A 76 -8.66 -12.37 3.90
N PRO A 77 -8.96 -13.68 3.91
CA PRO A 77 -8.02 -14.71 4.34
C PRO A 77 -6.78 -14.80 3.45
N ARG A 78 -6.92 -14.44 2.17
CA ARG A 78 -5.81 -14.46 1.19
C ARG A 78 -5.05 -13.13 1.12
N GLY A 79 -5.43 -12.12 1.91
CA GLY A 79 -4.68 -10.90 2.10
C GLY A 79 -3.41 -11.12 2.92
N GLY A 80 -2.54 -10.12 2.98
CA GLY A 80 -1.30 -10.26 3.74
C GLY A 80 -0.38 -9.06 3.60
N VAL A 81 0.90 -9.32 3.82
CA VAL A 81 1.98 -8.33 3.75
C VAL A 81 2.93 -8.69 2.62
N ALA A 82 3.21 -7.74 1.74
CA ALA A 82 4.27 -7.85 0.75
C ALA A 82 5.45 -6.94 1.17
N ARG A 83 6.65 -7.37 0.88
CA ARG A 83 7.80 -6.49 1.02
C ARG A 83 7.83 -5.51 -0.15
N HIS A 84 7.66 -4.22 0.16
CA HIS A 84 7.58 -3.16 -0.85
C HIS A 84 8.86 -3.07 -1.70
N ASP A 85 10.03 -3.25 -1.08
CA ASP A 85 11.32 -3.34 -1.78
C ASP A 85 11.38 -4.54 -2.72
N GLY A 86 10.93 -5.73 -2.27
CA GLY A 86 10.84 -6.92 -3.12
C GLY A 86 9.93 -6.73 -4.33
N VAL A 87 8.78 -6.09 -4.13
CA VAL A 87 7.85 -5.75 -5.23
C VAL A 87 8.52 -4.80 -6.23
N ALA A 88 9.14 -3.71 -5.73
CA ALA A 88 9.82 -2.73 -6.58
C ALA A 88 10.96 -3.36 -7.39
N TRP A 89 11.80 -4.18 -6.76
CA TRP A 89 12.88 -4.89 -7.43
C TRP A 89 12.39 -5.92 -8.44
N GLY A 90 11.30 -6.63 -8.13
CA GLY A 90 10.68 -7.57 -9.07
C GLY A 90 10.25 -6.89 -10.37
N PHE A 91 9.51 -5.78 -10.26
CA PHE A 91 9.10 -5.00 -11.43
C PHE A 91 10.28 -4.36 -12.17
N ALA A 92 11.24 -3.79 -11.44
CA ALA A 92 12.43 -3.19 -12.05
C ALA A 92 13.24 -4.22 -12.85
N ARG A 93 13.45 -5.42 -12.27
CA ARG A 93 14.13 -6.51 -12.97
C ARG A 93 13.37 -6.93 -14.24
N ALA A 94 12.06 -7.14 -14.14
CA ALA A 94 11.25 -7.52 -15.30
C ALA A 94 11.27 -6.45 -16.39
N ALA A 95 11.18 -5.17 -16.02
CA ALA A 95 11.28 -4.05 -16.94
C ALA A 95 12.66 -4.01 -17.67
N ALA A 96 13.75 -4.20 -16.90
CA ALA A 96 15.09 -4.23 -17.49
C ALA A 96 15.26 -5.41 -18.48
N MET A 97 14.66 -6.57 -18.20
CA MET A 97 14.66 -7.70 -19.14
C MET A 97 13.89 -7.42 -20.42
N LEU A 98 12.95 -6.48 -20.40
CA LEU A 98 12.23 -5.99 -21.59
C LEU A 98 12.94 -4.82 -22.28
N GLY A 99 14.16 -4.48 -21.88
CA GLY A 99 14.98 -3.44 -22.49
C GLY A 99 14.75 -2.03 -21.93
N VAL A 100 14.14 -1.91 -20.76
CA VAL A 100 14.00 -0.61 -20.08
C VAL A 100 15.29 -0.27 -19.35
N ASP A 101 15.85 0.90 -19.64
CA ASP A 101 17.00 1.45 -18.91
C ASP A 101 16.52 2.05 -17.59
N ILE A 102 17.08 1.58 -16.48
CA ILE A 102 16.79 2.08 -15.14
C ILE A 102 18.01 2.83 -14.61
N ILE A 103 17.89 4.14 -14.48
CA ILE A 103 18.96 5.00 -14.01
C ILE A 103 18.68 5.43 -12.58
N GLN A 104 19.37 4.82 -11.63
CA GLN A 104 19.27 5.16 -10.21
C GLN A 104 20.08 6.42 -9.87
N ASP A 105 19.76 7.07 -8.76
CA ASP A 105 20.43 8.29 -8.31
C ASP A 105 20.51 9.36 -9.41
N CYS A 106 19.43 9.51 -10.16
CA CYS A 106 19.29 10.42 -11.29
C CYS A 106 18.04 11.29 -11.06
N GLU A 107 18.25 12.43 -10.45
CA GLU A 107 17.16 13.36 -10.13
C GLU A 107 16.77 14.15 -11.39
N VAL A 108 15.46 14.24 -11.66
CA VAL A 108 14.91 15.14 -12.68
C VAL A 108 14.82 16.54 -12.07
N ILE A 109 15.57 17.48 -12.65
CA ILE A 109 15.67 18.86 -12.20
C ILE A 109 14.95 19.86 -13.12
N GLY A 110 14.50 19.40 -14.29
CA GLY A 110 13.74 20.20 -15.25
C GLY A 110 13.03 19.35 -16.30
N ILE A 111 12.01 19.90 -16.90
CA ILE A 111 11.29 19.31 -18.04
C ILE A 111 11.32 20.33 -19.18
N GLU A 112 11.88 19.97 -20.32
CA GLU A 112 11.92 20.81 -21.50
C GLU A 112 10.60 20.76 -22.24
N VAL A 113 10.01 21.94 -22.44
CA VAL A 113 8.76 22.10 -23.19
C VAL A 113 8.95 23.17 -24.25
N GLU A 114 8.78 22.82 -25.51
CA GLU A 114 8.80 23.75 -26.64
C GLU A 114 7.49 23.69 -27.42
N GLU A 115 6.91 24.80 -27.71
CA GLU A 115 5.61 24.92 -28.43
C GLU A 115 4.50 24.04 -27.84
N GLY A 116 4.47 23.90 -26.50
CA GLY A 116 3.49 23.08 -25.78
C GLY A 116 3.72 21.57 -25.87
N ARG A 117 4.88 21.14 -26.33
CA ARG A 117 5.27 19.72 -26.41
C ARG A 117 6.51 19.45 -25.58
N VAL A 118 6.50 18.34 -24.89
CA VAL A 118 7.69 17.85 -24.17
C VAL A 118 8.77 17.45 -25.17
N LYS A 119 10.02 17.77 -24.85
CA LYS A 119 11.22 17.40 -25.62
C LYS A 119 12.14 16.47 -24.83
N GLY A 120 12.12 16.55 -23.51
CA GLY A 120 12.99 15.78 -22.66
C GLY A 120 12.96 16.21 -21.23
N VAL A 121 13.87 15.67 -20.45
CA VAL A 121 14.12 16.03 -19.05
C VAL A 121 15.58 16.40 -18.84
N ASN A 122 15.82 17.41 -18.02
CA ASN A 122 17.14 17.71 -17.51
C ASN A 122 17.33 16.94 -16.19
N THR A 123 18.44 16.25 -16.08
CA THR A 123 18.73 15.43 -14.88
C THR A 123 20.11 15.76 -14.31
N THR A 124 20.34 15.30 -13.08
CA THR A 124 21.66 15.41 -12.44
C THR A 124 22.76 14.59 -13.15
N ARG A 125 22.38 13.76 -14.13
CA ARG A 125 23.28 12.93 -14.92
C ARG A 125 23.30 13.27 -16.41
N GLY A 126 22.75 14.43 -16.79
CA GLY A 126 22.64 14.90 -18.17
C GLY A 126 21.20 14.88 -18.66
N ASP A 127 21.00 15.33 -19.87
CA ASP A 127 19.69 15.49 -20.48
C ASP A 127 19.26 14.21 -21.18
N ILE A 128 17.97 13.89 -21.06
CA ILE A 128 17.37 12.73 -21.72
C ILE A 128 16.24 13.23 -22.61
N MET A 129 16.39 13.03 -23.89
CA MET A 129 15.39 13.43 -24.88
C MET A 129 14.28 12.41 -24.97
N ALA A 130 13.02 12.87 -24.94
CA ALA A 130 11.83 12.02 -25.04
C ALA A 130 10.63 12.80 -25.55
N ASP A 131 9.85 12.21 -26.43
CA ASP A 131 8.61 12.79 -26.97
C ASP A 131 7.44 12.67 -25.99
N ARG A 132 7.57 11.82 -24.97
CA ARG A 132 6.55 11.57 -23.95
C ARG A 132 7.21 11.27 -22.61
N ILE A 133 6.66 11.84 -21.55
CA ILE A 133 7.12 11.62 -20.18
C ILE A 133 5.95 11.14 -19.32
N GLY A 134 6.15 10.02 -18.62
CA GLY A 134 5.24 9.52 -17.59
C GLY A 134 5.73 9.98 -16.21
N CYS A 135 4.93 10.78 -15.50
CA CYS A 135 5.22 11.18 -14.13
C CYS A 135 4.60 10.18 -13.15
N VAL A 136 5.42 9.37 -12.50
CA VAL A 136 5.00 8.29 -11.57
C VAL A 136 5.69 8.46 -10.21
N SER A 137 5.63 9.68 -9.66
CA SER A 137 6.39 10.09 -8.47
C SER A 137 5.53 10.29 -7.22
N ALA A 138 4.31 9.71 -7.21
CA ALA A 138 3.39 9.74 -6.09
C ALA A 138 3.24 11.14 -5.46
N GLY A 139 3.64 11.34 -4.22
CA GLY A 139 3.54 12.60 -3.51
C GLY A 139 4.34 13.76 -4.12
N HIS A 140 5.34 13.49 -4.96
CA HIS A 140 6.14 14.51 -5.64
C HIS A 140 5.61 14.87 -7.04
N SER A 141 4.48 14.31 -7.46
CA SER A 141 3.92 14.53 -8.80
C SER A 141 3.60 16.01 -9.08
N SER A 142 3.16 16.77 -8.08
CA SER A 142 2.90 18.21 -8.23
C SER A 142 4.17 19.01 -8.46
N VAL A 143 5.31 18.59 -7.90
CA VAL A 143 6.62 19.22 -8.09
C VAL A 143 7.06 19.05 -9.53
N LEU A 144 7.00 17.83 -10.08
CA LEU A 144 7.37 17.54 -11.47
C LEU A 144 6.39 18.20 -12.45
N ALA A 145 5.08 18.18 -12.18
CA ALA A 145 4.11 18.86 -13.04
C ALA A 145 4.40 20.36 -13.16
N LYS A 146 4.84 21.01 -12.08
CA LYS A 146 5.22 22.42 -12.08
C LYS A 146 6.42 22.70 -12.97
N MET A 147 7.38 21.76 -13.11
CA MET A 147 8.51 21.90 -14.03
C MET A 147 8.06 21.97 -15.50
N ALA A 148 6.93 21.35 -15.84
CA ALA A 148 6.30 21.41 -17.15
C ALA A 148 5.28 22.57 -17.28
N GLY A 149 5.23 23.51 -16.32
CA GLY A 149 4.27 24.60 -16.32
C GLY A 149 2.83 24.19 -15.99
N LEU A 150 2.61 22.97 -15.49
CA LEU A 150 1.29 22.44 -15.17
C LEU A 150 1.00 22.54 -13.66
N ARG A 151 -0.26 22.84 -13.32
CA ARG A 151 -0.75 22.78 -11.95
C ARG A 151 -1.49 21.47 -11.72
N LEU A 152 -0.92 20.62 -10.87
CA LEU A 152 -1.58 19.41 -10.37
C LEU A 152 -2.10 19.67 -8.95
N PRO A 153 -3.42 19.58 -8.68
CA PRO A 153 -3.99 19.86 -7.37
C PRO A 153 -3.82 18.64 -6.42
N VAL A 154 -2.57 18.28 -6.17
CA VAL A 154 -2.18 17.17 -5.27
C VAL A 154 -1.22 17.74 -4.24
N GLU A 155 -1.51 17.48 -2.98
CA GLU A 155 -0.66 17.82 -1.84
C GLU A 155 -0.21 16.53 -1.13
N SER A 156 1.03 16.52 -0.70
CA SER A 156 1.58 15.41 0.08
C SER A 156 1.43 15.66 1.56
N HIS A 157 0.88 14.69 2.28
CA HIS A 157 0.84 14.70 3.73
C HIS A 157 1.78 13.62 4.27
N PRO A 158 2.67 13.94 5.22
CA PRO A 158 3.54 12.96 5.84
C PRO A 158 2.70 12.01 6.70
N LEU A 159 2.91 10.72 6.51
CA LEU A 159 2.38 9.68 7.37
C LEU A 159 3.53 9.12 8.22
N GLN A 160 3.19 8.69 9.43
CA GLN A 160 4.17 8.10 10.34
C GLN A 160 3.93 6.59 10.45
N ALA A 161 5.00 5.84 10.51
CA ALA A 161 4.98 4.43 10.87
C ALA A 161 6.00 4.19 11.98
N PHE A 162 5.67 3.24 12.86
CA PHE A 162 6.50 2.87 13.99
C PHE A 162 6.82 1.38 13.89
N VAL A 163 8.01 1.03 14.33
CA VAL A 163 8.45 -0.36 14.44
C VAL A 163 8.90 -0.59 15.88
N SER A 164 8.34 -1.60 16.53
CA SER A 164 8.74 -1.96 17.90
C SER A 164 10.05 -2.75 17.91
N GLU A 165 10.59 -2.99 19.07
CA GLU A 165 11.53 -4.08 19.26
C GLU A 165 10.85 -5.44 18.99
N ALA A 166 11.67 -6.43 18.60
CA ALA A 166 11.17 -7.77 18.32
C ALA A 166 10.60 -8.44 19.59
N MET A 167 9.46 -9.06 19.45
CA MET A 167 8.78 -9.79 20.52
C MET A 167 8.31 -11.16 20.03
N LYS A 168 7.84 -12.00 20.95
CA LYS A 168 7.23 -13.27 20.57
C LYS A 168 6.03 -13.05 19.64
N PRO A 169 5.71 -13.99 18.75
CA PRO A 169 4.54 -13.89 17.89
C PRO A 169 3.25 -13.73 18.71
N VAL A 170 2.55 -12.63 18.51
CA VAL A 170 1.27 -12.29 19.18
C VAL A 170 0.19 -11.88 18.19
N LEU A 171 0.59 -11.53 16.96
CA LEU A 171 -0.32 -11.08 15.90
C LEU A 171 0.03 -11.75 14.57
N HIS A 172 -0.77 -12.75 14.20
CA HIS A 172 -0.55 -13.54 12.98
C HIS A 172 -1.17 -12.94 11.72
N THR A 173 -1.93 -11.88 11.85
CA THR A 173 -2.70 -11.25 10.78
C THR A 173 -2.44 -9.74 10.74
N VAL A 174 -2.91 -9.08 9.69
CA VAL A 174 -2.93 -7.62 9.61
C VAL A 174 -4.27 -7.10 10.12
N VAL A 175 -4.24 -6.13 11.00
CA VAL A 175 -5.43 -5.46 11.51
C VAL A 175 -5.39 -4.00 11.11
N MET A 176 -6.44 -3.55 10.45
CA MET A 176 -6.63 -2.15 10.05
C MET A 176 -7.86 -1.58 10.75
N SER A 177 -7.85 -0.29 11.05
CA SER A 177 -8.99 0.42 11.60
C SER A 177 -9.18 1.76 10.90
N ASN A 178 -10.33 1.94 10.27
CA ASN A 178 -10.66 3.21 9.62
C ASN A 178 -10.94 4.33 10.61
N ALA A 179 -11.38 4.01 11.85
CA ALA A 179 -11.68 5.02 12.86
C ALA A 179 -10.44 5.76 13.36
N VAL A 180 -9.29 5.11 13.34
CA VAL A 180 -8.00 5.70 13.71
C VAL A 180 -7.04 5.84 12.53
N HIS A 181 -7.49 5.47 11.31
CA HIS A 181 -6.69 5.47 10.09
C HIS A 181 -5.34 4.79 10.27
N GLY A 182 -5.34 3.65 10.94
CA GLY A 182 -4.11 2.96 11.28
C GLY A 182 -4.17 1.46 10.99
N TYR A 183 -3.02 0.85 10.91
CA TYR A 183 -2.87 -0.60 10.83
C TYR A 183 -1.82 -1.10 11.81
N VAL A 184 -1.93 -2.38 12.14
CA VAL A 184 -0.93 -3.11 12.92
C VAL A 184 -0.69 -4.45 12.25
N SER A 185 0.57 -4.81 12.09
CA SER A 185 1.01 -6.14 11.68
C SER A 185 2.25 -6.54 12.46
N GLN A 186 2.58 -7.82 12.48
CA GLN A 186 3.84 -8.28 13.05
C GLN A 186 4.74 -8.83 11.96
N SER A 187 5.99 -8.38 11.93
CA SER A 187 6.98 -8.84 10.96
C SER A 187 7.44 -10.27 11.25
N ASP A 188 8.10 -10.92 10.29
CA ASP A 188 8.71 -12.25 10.51
C ASP A 188 9.87 -12.22 11.51
N LYS A 189 10.44 -11.04 11.77
CA LYS A 189 11.45 -10.82 12.81
C LYS A 189 10.86 -10.65 14.21
N GLY A 190 9.54 -10.50 14.31
CA GLY A 190 8.83 -10.29 15.56
C GLY A 190 8.46 -8.85 15.87
N ASP A 191 8.90 -7.87 15.06
CA ASP A 191 8.59 -6.46 15.30
C ASP A 191 7.11 -6.18 15.00
N LEU A 192 6.43 -5.39 15.83
CA LEU A 192 5.15 -4.81 15.48
C LEU A 192 5.38 -3.59 14.58
N VAL A 193 4.71 -3.58 13.45
CA VAL A 193 4.68 -2.45 12.52
C VAL A 193 3.33 -1.77 12.66
N VAL A 194 3.35 -0.51 13.05
CA VAL A 194 2.16 0.33 13.28
C VAL A 194 2.25 1.56 12.39
N GLY A 195 1.24 1.82 11.58
CA GLY A 195 1.20 2.99 10.71
C GLY A 195 -0.22 3.46 10.41
#